data_c07e65b19d8ade7aba7bf9e8490ef009
#
_entry.id   c07e65b19d8ade7aba7bf9e8490ef009
#
_cell.length_a   1.000
_cell.length_b   1.000
_cell.length_c   1.000
_cell.angle_alpha   90.00
_cell.angle_beta   90.00
_cell.angle_gamma   90.00
#
_symmetry.space_group_name_H-M   'P 1'
#
loop_
_entity.id
_entity.type
_entity.pdbx_description
1 polymer ?
#
loop_
_entity_poly.entity_id
_entity_poly.type
_entity_poly.pdbx_seq_one_letter_code
_entity_poly.pdbx_strand_id
1 'polypeptide(L)'
;MEYKERTAATQAQEYIQDLIQFKSATKFLPSQRAIAEELGVSRNAVLHALVKLKSADQVSTKERTGIVVNTKININMLGMESMTVEINDRLIQINHLTTELISVPKNLINFFGPTVKKLIKISRVRLKNKIPLTYETTYFNAAKFKEFAEIDFTNKSLYALLKDKYGIVLAYGKENIACSLANEKISEILKVKKDTPLYRIDSFNYLEDATPIEATTQYLIGSKFKYHFTAADIYIYL
;
A
#
# COMPACT_ATOMS: atom_id res chain seq x y z
N MET A 1 -20.20 -14.88 30.35
CA MET A 1 -19.52 -13.85 29.55
C MET A 1 -19.63 -12.55 30.33
N GLU A 2 -18.56 -12.14 30.99
CA GLU A 2 -18.52 -10.83 31.66
C GLU A 2 -18.55 -9.73 30.62
N TYR A 3 -19.58 -8.91 30.64
CA TYR A 3 -19.61 -7.65 29.88
C TYR A 3 -18.54 -6.72 30.48
N LYS A 4 -17.39 -6.66 29.84
CA LYS A 4 -16.37 -5.66 30.19
C LYS A 4 -16.96 -4.28 29.91
N GLU A 5 -17.26 -3.51 30.96
CA GLU A 5 -17.73 -2.13 30.84
C GLU A 5 -16.82 -1.36 29.88
N ARG A 6 -17.40 -0.78 28.83
CA ARG A 6 -16.67 0.03 27.87
C ARG A 6 -16.10 1.24 28.58
N THR A 7 -14.79 1.39 28.61
CA THR A 7 -14.18 2.58 29.19
C THR A 7 -14.55 3.81 28.36
N ALA A 8 -14.67 4.99 29.00
CA ALA A 8 -14.92 6.26 28.31
C ALA A 8 -13.93 6.53 27.17
N ALA A 9 -12.66 6.09 27.31
CA ALA A 9 -11.64 6.20 26.27
C ALA A 9 -11.92 5.25 25.08
N THR A 10 -12.44 4.05 25.33
CA THR A 10 -12.84 3.10 24.27
C THR A 10 -14.06 3.65 23.51
N GLN A 11 -15.05 4.17 24.22
CA GLN A 11 -16.22 4.81 23.62
C GLN A 11 -15.82 6.00 22.71
N ALA A 12 -14.91 6.86 23.18
CA ALA A 12 -14.41 7.98 22.38
C ALA A 12 -13.61 7.49 21.17
N GLN A 13 -12.85 6.40 21.29
CA GLN A 13 -12.10 5.82 20.18
C GLN A 13 -13.04 5.27 19.10
N GLU A 14 -14.03 4.48 19.46
CA GLU A 14 -15.04 3.93 18.54
C GLU A 14 -15.77 5.04 17.81
N TYR A 15 -16.28 6.05 18.54
CA TYR A 15 -16.97 7.20 17.96
C TYR A 15 -16.11 7.94 16.92
N ILE A 16 -14.84 8.20 17.24
CA ILE A 16 -13.92 8.87 16.30
C ILE A 16 -13.67 7.99 15.08
N GLN A 17 -13.56 6.67 15.25
CA GLN A 17 -13.39 5.73 14.13
C GLN A 17 -14.63 5.72 13.23
N ASP A 18 -15.83 5.79 13.79
CA ASP A 18 -17.08 5.91 13.02
C ASP A 18 -17.13 7.23 12.24
N LEU A 19 -16.71 8.34 12.84
CA LEU A 19 -16.59 9.61 12.11
C LEU A 19 -15.62 9.52 10.93
N ILE A 20 -14.48 8.84 11.11
CA ILE A 20 -13.49 8.64 10.05
C ILE A 20 -14.06 7.76 8.93
N GLN A 21 -14.82 6.72 9.29
CA GLN A 21 -15.32 5.73 8.34
C GLN A 21 -16.53 6.20 7.56
N PHE A 22 -17.49 6.82 8.21
CA PHE A 22 -18.82 7.13 7.64
C PHE A 22 -19.03 8.61 7.29
N LYS A 23 -18.32 9.53 7.95
CA LYS A 23 -18.35 10.96 7.62
C LYS A 23 -17.13 11.41 6.82
N SER A 24 -16.61 10.56 5.97
CA SER A 24 -15.34 10.72 5.23
C SER A 24 -15.25 11.94 4.31
N ALA A 25 -16.27 12.77 4.22
CA ALA A 25 -16.25 14.00 3.43
C ALA A 25 -15.49 15.17 4.10
N THR A 26 -15.18 15.09 5.41
CA THR A 26 -14.47 16.17 6.10
C THR A 26 -13.07 15.76 6.51
N LYS A 27 -12.10 16.52 6.04
CA LYS A 27 -10.68 16.37 6.42
C LYS A 27 -10.43 16.64 7.91
N PHE A 28 -11.37 17.28 8.59
CA PHE A 28 -11.25 17.72 9.97
C PHE A 28 -12.32 17.05 10.84
N LEU A 29 -11.89 16.57 12.01
CA LEU A 29 -12.80 16.09 13.04
C LEU A 29 -13.23 17.24 13.97
N PRO A 30 -14.36 17.08 14.70
CA PRO A 30 -14.74 17.98 15.77
C PRO A 30 -13.61 18.16 16.78
N SER A 31 -13.61 19.27 17.52
CA SER A 31 -12.63 19.51 18.57
C SER A 31 -12.74 18.49 19.69
N GLN A 32 -11.66 18.29 20.44
CA GLN A 32 -11.67 17.40 21.64
C GLN A 32 -12.79 17.78 22.60
N ARG A 33 -13.07 19.07 22.73
CA ARG A 33 -14.15 19.58 23.58
C ARG A 33 -15.52 19.15 23.04
N ALA A 34 -15.77 19.36 21.76
CA ALA A 34 -17.02 18.98 21.12
C ALA A 34 -17.28 17.47 21.20
N ILE A 35 -16.24 16.65 20.97
CA ILE A 35 -16.36 15.18 21.11
C ILE A 35 -16.68 14.78 22.57
N ALA A 36 -16.03 15.41 23.54
CA ALA A 36 -16.26 15.14 24.97
C ALA A 36 -17.69 15.54 25.40
N GLU A 37 -18.17 16.68 24.94
CA GLU A 37 -19.54 17.16 25.20
C GLU A 37 -20.58 16.24 24.55
N GLU A 38 -20.40 15.84 23.30
CA GLU A 38 -21.33 14.97 22.56
C GLU A 38 -21.45 13.57 23.18
N LEU A 39 -20.35 13.03 23.69
CA LEU A 39 -20.32 11.69 24.30
C LEU A 39 -20.57 11.69 25.81
N GLY A 40 -20.65 12.84 26.47
CA GLY A 40 -20.75 12.93 27.93
C GLY A 40 -19.53 12.37 28.66
N VAL A 41 -18.34 12.41 28.04
CA VAL A 41 -17.10 11.86 28.63
C VAL A 41 -16.10 12.97 28.97
N SER A 42 -15.08 12.64 29.79
CA SER A 42 -14.04 13.60 30.10
C SER A 42 -13.13 13.91 28.87
N ARG A 43 -12.58 15.12 28.79
CA ARG A 43 -11.58 15.47 27.76
C ARG A 43 -10.35 14.55 27.81
N ASN A 44 -9.97 14.07 28.97
CA ASN A 44 -8.85 13.13 29.12
C ASN A 44 -9.17 11.79 28.44
N ALA A 45 -10.41 11.28 28.52
CA ALA A 45 -10.81 10.08 27.79
C ALA A 45 -10.67 10.26 26.26
N VAL A 46 -11.08 11.40 25.72
CA VAL A 46 -10.90 11.75 24.31
C VAL A 46 -9.42 11.88 23.95
N LEU A 47 -8.60 12.48 24.82
CA LEU A 47 -7.15 12.59 24.62
C LEU A 47 -6.48 11.20 24.54
N HIS A 48 -6.83 10.28 25.44
CA HIS A 48 -6.33 8.91 25.41
C HIS A 48 -6.73 8.16 24.13
N ALA A 49 -7.97 8.33 23.67
CA ALA A 49 -8.44 7.81 22.40
C ALA A 49 -7.60 8.37 21.22
N LEU A 50 -7.39 9.68 21.19
CA LEU A 50 -6.60 10.34 20.15
C LEU A 50 -5.13 9.91 20.15
N VAL A 51 -4.52 9.64 21.31
CA VAL A 51 -3.15 9.12 21.39
C VAL A 51 -3.07 7.76 20.70
N LYS A 52 -4.02 6.86 20.94
CA LYS A 52 -4.08 5.55 20.26
C LYS A 52 -4.31 5.71 18.75
N LEU A 53 -5.23 6.57 18.35
CA LEU A 53 -5.53 6.81 16.93
C LEU A 53 -4.37 7.48 16.19
N LYS A 54 -3.59 8.34 16.85
CA LYS A 54 -2.35 8.90 16.32
C LYS A 54 -1.26 7.84 16.18
N SER A 55 -1.09 6.97 17.16
CA SER A 55 -0.11 5.88 17.05
C SER A 55 -0.47 4.87 15.95
N ALA A 56 -1.77 4.73 15.65
CA ALA A 56 -2.29 3.94 14.52
C ALA A 56 -2.33 4.75 13.20
N ASP A 57 -1.79 5.97 13.18
CA ASP A 57 -1.75 6.87 12.02
C ASP A 57 -3.12 7.19 11.37
N GLN A 58 -4.19 7.10 12.14
CA GLN A 58 -5.53 7.42 11.66
C GLN A 58 -5.83 8.92 11.71
N VAL A 59 -5.24 9.62 12.66
CA VAL A 59 -5.40 11.07 12.83
C VAL A 59 -4.07 11.75 13.14
N SER A 60 -3.99 13.03 12.84
CA SER A 60 -2.90 13.93 13.25
C SER A 60 -3.49 15.21 13.87
N THR A 61 -2.68 15.95 14.62
CA THR A 61 -3.06 17.28 15.09
C THR A 61 -2.12 18.29 14.47
N LYS A 62 -2.70 19.36 13.93
CA LYS A 62 -1.94 20.54 13.48
C LYS A 62 -2.30 21.73 14.37
N GLU A 63 -1.29 22.49 14.78
CA GLU A 63 -1.53 23.72 15.51
C GLU A 63 -2.52 24.62 14.76
N ARG A 64 -3.47 25.19 15.50
CA ARG A 64 -4.54 26.07 15.01
C ARG A 64 -5.56 25.43 14.05
N THR A 65 -5.32 24.18 13.59
CA THR A 65 -6.20 23.53 12.61
C THR A 65 -7.05 22.41 13.25
N GLY A 66 -6.67 21.93 14.44
CA GLY A 66 -7.38 20.88 15.16
C GLY A 66 -6.99 19.44 14.79
N ILE A 67 -7.94 18.53 14.86
CA ILE A 67 -7.75 17.10 14.58
C ILE A 67 -8.00 16.86 13.10
N VAL A 68 -6.99 16.34 12.42
CA VAL A 68 -7.02 16.07 10.98
C VAL A 68 -7.07 14.55 10.76
N VAL A 69 -7.99 14.09 9.94
CA VAL A 69 -8.03 12.68 9.49
C VAL A 69 -6.88 12.45 8.51
N ASN A 70 -6.07 11.45 8.79
CA ASN A 70 -5.05 11.00 7.86
C ASN A 70 -5.73 10.18 6.77
N THR A 71 -5.93 10.78 5.60
CA THR A 71 -6.53 10.08 4.46
C THR A 71 -5.60 8.97 3.99
N LYS A 72 -6.14 7.74 3.90
CA LYS A 72 -5.45 6.62 3.27
C LYS A 72 -5.37 6.84 1.77
N ILE A 73 -4.31 6.34 1.16
CA ILE A 73 -4.17 6.29 -0.29
C ILE A 73 -5.15 5.24 -0.79
N ASN A 74 -6.06 5.63 -1.66
CA ASN A 74 -7.02 4.72 -2.29
C ASN A 74 -6.35 4.04 -3.49
N ILE A 75 -6.49 2.72 -3.58
CA ILE A 75 -6.03 1.92 -4.71
C ILE A 75 -7.26 1.21 -5.30
N ASN A 76 -7.46 1.38 -6.60
CA ASN A 76 -8.51 0.67 -7.33
C ASN A 76 -8.00 -0.71 -7.73
N MET A 77 -8.66 -1.77 -7.26
CA MET A 77 -8.27 -3.15 -7.56
C MET A 77 -8.52 -3.58 -9.01
N LEU A 78 -9.36 -2.86 -9.75
CA LEU A 78 -9.71 -3.21 -11.14
C LEU A 78 -8.88 -2.43 -12.17
N GLY A 79 -8.05 -1.49 -11.71
CA GLY A 79 -7.17 -0.71 -12.58
C GLY A 79 -5.83 -1.41 -12.78
N MET A 80 -5.47 -1.68 -14.03
CA MET A 80 -4.11 -2.11 -14.39
C MET A 80 -3.12 -0.93 -14.45
N GLU A 81 -3.43 0.15 -13.77
CA GLU A 81 -2.55 1.30 -13.72
C GLU A 81 -1.36 1.01 -12.80
N SER A 82 -0.18 1.48 -13.19
CA SER A 82 0.95 1.38 -12.28
C SER A 82 0.63 2.15 -11.00
N MET A 83 1.06 1.64 -9.85
CA MET A 83 0.91 2.34 -8.57
C MET A 83 1.44 3.80 -8.63
N THR A 84 2.29 4.13 -9.57
CA THR A 84 2.77 5.50 -9.83
C THR A 84 1.66 6.39 -10.38
N VAL A 85 0.76 5.86 -11.21
CA VAL A 85 -0.41 6.58 -11.76
C VAL A 85 -1.53 6.63 -10.74
N GLU A 86 -1.82 5.50 -10.06
CA GLU A 86 -2.87 5.44 -9.03
C GLU A 86 -2.62 6.40 -7.86
N ILE A 87 -1.36 6.53 -7.43
CA ILE A 87 -1.01 7.45 -6.34
C ILE A 87 -0.89 8.89 -6.84
N ASN A 88 -1.07 9.21 -8.09
CA ASN A 88 -1.04 10.53 -8.76
C ASN A 88 -0.69 11.74 -7.84
N ASP A 89 0.32 11.58 -7.02
CA ASP A 89 0.78 12.55 -6.02
C ASP A 89 2.23 12.92 -6.36
N ARG A 90 2.42 14.15 -6.80
CA ARG A 90 3.75 14.70 -7.14
C ARG A 90 4.77 14.66 -6.00
N LEU A 91 4.31 14.34 -4.79
CA LEU A 91 5.16 14.18 -3.59
C LEU A 91 5.69 12.75 -3.42
N ILE A 92 5.28 11.82 -4.28
CA ILE A 92 5.78 10.44 -4.26
C ILE A 92 7.14 10.37 -4.94
N GLN A 93 8.11 9.87 -4.21
CA GLN A 93 9.46 9.56 -4.70
C GLN A 93 9.65 8.06 -4.75
N ILE A 94 10.44 7.58 -5.69
CA ILE A 94 10.85 6.17 -5.80
C ILE A 94 12.35 6.11 -5.58
N ASN A 95 12.79 5.40 -4.56
CA ASN A 95 14.19 5.09 -4.35
C ASN A 95 14.48 3.68 -4.87
N HIS A 96 15.42 3.58 -5.78
CA HIS A 96 16.02 2.32 -6.19
C HIS A 96 16.96 1.83 -5.09
N LEU A 97 16.78 0.59 -4.64
CA LEU A 97 17.61 -0.01 -3.59
C LEU A 97 18.68 -0.92 -4.19
N THR A 98 18.26 -1.92 -4.96
CA THR A 98 19.16 -2.90 -5.57
C THR A 98 18.63 -3.41 -6.90
N THR A 99 19.55 -3.78 -7.79
CA THR A 99 19.32 -4.66 -8.94
C THR A 99 20.25 -5.86 -8.83
N GLU A 100 19.69 -7.06 -8.88
CA GLU A 100 20.42 -8.31 -8.68
C GLU A 100 20.09 -9.30 -9.79
N LEU A 101 21.12 -10.00 -10.32
CA LEU A 101 20.94 -11.15 -11.19
C LEU A 101 20.85 -12.42 -10.34
N ILE A 102 19.68 -13.07 -10.31
CA ILE A 102 19.42 -14.23 -9.47
C ILE A 102 19.00 -15.44 -10.28
N SER A 103 19.11 -16.63 -9.68
CA SER A 103 18.45 -17.84 -10.19
C SER A 103 16.95 -17.73 -9.97
N VAL A 104 16.14 -18.40 -10.81
CA VAL A 104 14.67 -18.37 -10.68
C VAL A 104 14.23 -19.00 -9.36
N PRO A 105 13.56 -18.25 -8.46
CA PRO A 105 12.99 -18.80 -7.24
C PRO A 105 11.93 -19.88 -7.55
N LYS A 106 11.83 -20.89 -6.71
CA LYS A 106 10.90 -22.04 -6.93
C LYS A 106 9.46 -21.61 -7.20
N ASN A 107 8.96 -20.63 -6.47
CA ASN A 107 7.61 -20.08 -6.62
C ASN A 107 7.38 -19.30 -7.90
N LEU A 108 8.43 -18.92 -8.64
CA LEU A 108 8.33 -18.19 -9.92
C LEU A 108 8.60 -19.06 -11.14
N ILE A 109 9.00 -20.34 -10.97
CA ILE A 109 9.27 -21.24 -12.09
C ILE A 109 8.03 -21.47 -12.96
N ASN A 110 6.86 -21.65 -12.35
CA ASN A 110 5.61 -21.85 -13.07
C ASN A 110 5.17 -20.61 -13.86
N PHE A 111 5.52 -19.43 -13.37
CA PHE A 111 5.20 -18.17 -14.06
C PHE A 111 6.11 -17.92 -15.25
N PHE A 112 7.44 -17.92 -15.04
CA PHE A 112 8.40 -17.63 -16.10
C PHE A 112 8.66 -18.79 -17.04
N GLY A 113 8.31 -20.02 -16.64
CA GLY A 113 8.56 -21.26 -17.38
C GLY A 113 9.91 -21.89 -17.07
N PRO A 114 10.07 -23.20 -17.35
CA PRO A 114 11.26 -23.99 -16.95
C PRO A 114 12.52 -23.65 -17.77
N THR A 115 12.36 -22.98 -18.90
CA THR A 115 13.48 -22.57 -19.77
C THR A 115 14.21 -21.34 -19.27
N VAL A 116 13.55 -20.47 -18.49
CA VAL A 116 14.17 -19.27 -17.91
C VAL A 116 15.10 -19.68 -16.77
N LYS A 117 16.36 -19.32 -16.84
CA LYS A 117 17.40 -19.71 -15.87
C LYS A 117 17.74 -18.61 -14.88
N LYS A 118 17.64 -17.35 -15.30
CA LYS A 118 18.03 -16.18 -14.52
C LYS A 118 16.96 -15.09 -14.60
N LEU A 119 16.76 -14.41 -13.48
CA LEU A 119 15.92 -13.22 -13.39
C LEU A 119 16.75 -12.01 -12.97
N ILE A 120 16.35 -10.85 -13.46
CA ILE A 120 16.73 -9.57 -12.87
C ILE A 120 15.69 -9.25 -11.80
N LYS A 121 16.18 -9.07 -10.59
CA LYS A 121 15.39 -8.68 -9.42
C LYS A 121 15.69 -7.23 -9.09
N ILE A 122 14.67 -6.38 -9.10
CA ILE A 122 14.75 -4.95 -8.82
C ILE A 122 14.00 -4.68 -7.51
N SER A 123 14.66 -4.05 -6.55
CA SER A 123 14.06 -3.69 -5.27
C SER A 123 13.94 -2.17 -5.15
N ARG A 124 12.75 -1.67 -4.81
CA ARG A 124 12.45 -0.23 -4.72
C ARG A 124 11.58 0.08 -3.51
N VAL A 125 11.70 1.30 -3.02
CA VAL A 125 10.84 1.88 -1.97
C VAL A 125 10.16 3.12 -2.50
N ARG A 126 8.84 3.24 -2.30
CA ARG A 126 8.12 4.49 -2.53
C ARG A 126 8.00 5.25 -1.24
N LEU A 127 8.26 6.55 -1.30
CA LEU A 127 8.21 7.45 -0.17
C LEU A 127 7.27 8.62 -0.48
N LYS A 128 6.59 9.09 0.56
CA LYS A 128 5.88 10.38 0.55
C LYS A 128 6.47 11.27 1.63
N ASN A 129 6.94 12.47 1.25
CA ASN A 129 7.63 13.37 2.18
C ASN A 129 8.77 12.68 2.94
N LYS A 130 9.58 11.87 2.25
CA LYS A 130 10.71 11.09 2.82
C LYS A 130 10.28 9.96 3.77
N ILE A 131 8.98 9.69 3.94
CA ILE A 131 8.45 8.60 4.76
C ILE A 131 8.16 7.40 3.86
N PRO A 132 8.75 6.22 4.10
CA PRO A 132 8.45 5.02 3.33
C PRO A 132 6.97 4.65 3.42
N LEU A 133 6.40 4.25 2.28
CA LEU A 133 5.02 3.79 2.17
C LEU A 133 4.92 2.34 1.73
N THR A 134 5.71 1.99 0.70
CA THR A 134 5.72 0.65 0.10
C THR A 134 7.13 0.20 -0.17
N TYR A 135 7.36 -1.10 -0.07
CA TYR A 135 8.55 -1.78 -0.56
C TYR A 135 8.11 -2.78 -1.63
N GLU A 136 8.77 -2.75 -2.78
CA GLU A 136 8.47 -3.66 -3.89
C GLU A 136 9.72 -4.38 -4.38
N THR A 137 9.51 -5.61 -4.82
CA THR A 137 10.52 -6.43 -5.49
C THR A 137 9.91 -6.95 -6.79
N THR A 138 10.49 -6.55 -7.91
CA THR A 138 10.03 -6.88 -9.27
C THR A 138 11.02 -7.79 -9.95
N TYR A 139 10.53 -8.78 -10.69
CA TYR A 139 11.30 -9.80 -11.37
C TYR A 139 11.03 -9.78 -12.87
N PHE A 140 12.09 -9.80 -13.65
CA PHE A 140 12.07 -9.87 -15.12
C PHE A 140 12.98 -10.98 -15.63
N ASN A 141 12.63 -11.58 -16.78
CA ASN A 141 13.53 -12.53 -17.46
C ASN A 141 14.83 -11.83 -17.87
N ALA A 142 15.97 -12.26 -17.32
CA ALA A 142 17.26 -11.63 -17.55
C ALA A 142 17.72 -11.69 -19.02
N ALA A 143 17.35 -12.75 -19.75
CA ALA A 143 17.73 -12.85 -21.17
C ALA A 143 16.98 -11.82 -22.04
N LYS A 144 15.73 -11.48 -21.68
CA LYS A 144 14.90 -10.50 -22.42
C LYS A 144 15.21 -9.07 -22.01
N PHE A 145 15.50 -8.82 -20.75
CA PHE A 145 15.65 -7.48 -20.14
C PHE A 145 17.05 -7.24 -19.56
N LYS A 146 18.09 -7.79 -20.17
CA LYS A 146 19.48 -7.73 -19.66
C LYS A 146 19.96 -6.33 -19.29
N GLU A 147 19.52 -5.32 -20.03
CA GLU A 147 19.92 -3.92 -19.80
C GLU A 147 19.34 -3.33 -18.51
N PHE A 148 18.30 -3.96 -17.94
CA PHE A 148 17.77 -3.54 -16.63
C PHE A 148 18.80 -3.69 -15.51
N ALA A 149 19.81 -4.55 -15.69
CA ALA A 149 20.89 -4.72 -14.72
C ALA A 149 21.68 -3.43 -14.46
N GLU A 150 21.73 -2.52 -15.45
CA GLU A 150 22.55 -1.31 -15.44
C GLU A 150 21.74 -0.01 -15.22
N ILE A 151 20.40 -0.14 -15.10
CA ILE A 151 19.53 1.02 -14.98
C ILE A 151 19.36 1.40 -13.50
N ASP A 152 19.58 2.68 -13.19
CA ASP A 152 19.06 3.27 -11.97
C ASP A 152 17.56 3.57 -12.13
N PHE A 153 16.73 2.91 -11.30
CA PHE A 153 15.26 3.04 -11.32
C PHE A 153 14.73 4.13 -10.38
N THR A 154 15.58 4.98 -9.85
CA THR A 154 15.17 6.11 -9.02
C THR A 154 14.24 7.02 -9.80
N ASN A 155 13.03 7.24 -9.30
CA ASN A 155 11.96 8.05 -9.91
C ASN A 155 11.59 7.65 -11.36
N LYS A 156 11.86 6.42 -11.77
CA LYS A 156 11.49 5.90 -13.09
C LYS A 156 10.31 4.95 -13.00
N SER A 157 9.37 5.07 -13.94
CA SER A 157 8.29 4.10 -14.14
C SER A 157 8.81 2.90 -14.91
N LEU A 158 8.66 1.68 -14.35
CA LEU A 158 8.99 0.43 -15.03
C LEU A 158 8.12 0.24 -16.28
N TYR A 159 6.84 0.59 -16.22
CA TYR A 159 5.91 0.42 -17.34
C TYR A 159 6.18 1.42 -18.47
N ALA A 160 6.55 2.67 -18.15
CA ALA A 160 7.01 3.60 -19.16
C ALA A 160 8.26 3.06 -19.85
N LEU A 161 9.22 2.53 -19.09
CA LEU A 161 10.45 1.95 -19.66
C LEU A 161 10.16 0.72 -20.54
N LEU A 162 9.26 -0.17 -20.13
CA LEU A 162 8.82 -1.31 -20.94
C LEU A 162 8.21 -0.85 -22.26
N LYS A 163 7.35 0.16 -22.22
CA LYS A 163 6.71 0.73 -23.40
C LYS A 163 7.71 1.42 -24.32
N ASP A 164 8.51 2.35 -23.77
CA ASP A 164 9.34 3.24 -24.56
C ASP A 164 10.56 2.53 -25.15
N LYS A 165 11.14 1.59 -24.41
CA LYS A 165 12.38 0.91 -24.82
C LYS A 165 12.13 -0.43 -25.52
N TYR A 166 11.09 -1.15 -25.14
CA TYR A 166 10.80 -2.51 -25.63
C TYR A 166 9.50 -2.61 -26.43
N GLY A 167 8.72 -1.52 -26.54
CA GLY A 167 7.41 -1.56 -27.18
C GLY A 167 6.39 -2.45 -26.45
N ILE A 168 6.65 -2.79 -25.18
CA ILE A 168 5.83 -3.70 -24.40
C ILE A 168 4.77 -2.92 -23.64
N VAL A 169 3.51 -3.25 -23.91
CA VAL A 169 2.34 -2.83 -23.15
C VAL A 169 1.72 -4.09 -22.55
N LEU A 170 1.56 -4.10 -21.22
CA LEU A 170 0.93 -5.21 -20.52
C LEU A 170 -0.55 -5.27 -20.87
N ALA A 171 -1.07 -6.46 -21.14
CA ALA A 171 -2.46 -6.65 -21.54
C ALA A 171 -3.37 -6.97 -20.35
N TYR A 172 -2.90 -7.82 -19.43
CA TYR A 172 -3.64 -8.18 -18.22
C TYR A 172 -2.70 -8.62 -17.09
N GLY A 173 -3.20 -8.59 -15.87
CA GLY A 173 -2.51 -9.04 -14.67
C GLY A 173 -3.39 -9.91 -13.78
N LYS A 174 -2.75 -10.72 -12.96
CA LYS A 174 -3.36 -11.46 -11.85
C LYS A 174 -2.75 -10.98 -10.56
N GLU A 175 -3.58 -10.58 -9.62
CA GLU A 175 -3.12 -10.10 -8.32
C GLU A 175 -3.68 -10.95 -7.18
N ASN A 176 -2.83 -11.22 -6.20
CA ASN A 176 -3.22 -11.82 -4.94
C ASN A 176 -2.89 -10.84 -3.82
N ILE A 177 -3.91 -10.48 -3.03
CA ILE A 177 -3.76 -9.58 -1.89
C ILE A 177 -3.93 -10.39 -0.61
N ALA A 178 -2.95 -10.31 0.28
CA ALA A 178 -2.96 -10.97 1.57
C ALA A 178 -2.52 -10.04 2.70
N CYS A 179 -2.93 -10.35 3.92
CA CYS A 179 -2.38 -9.73 5.11
C CYS A 179 -1.01 -10.34 5.42
N SER A 180 -0.08 -9.51 5.84
CA SER A 180 1.27 -9.91 6.27
C SER A 180 1.71 -9.07 7.45
N LEU A 181 2.73 -9.54 8.17
CA LEU A 181 3.38 -8.78 9.22
C LEU A 181 4.80 -8.41 8.77
N ALA A 182 5.27 -7.23 9.16
CA ALA A 182 6.62 -6.78 8.87
C ALA A 182 7.65 -7.66 9.63
N ASN A 183 8.44 -8.44 8.89
CA ASN A 183 9.62 -9.10 9.45
C ASN A 183 10.74 -8.08 9.66
N GLU A 184 11.87 -8.49 10.23
CA GLU A 184 13.03 -7.61 10.51
C GLU A 184 13.45 -6.81 9.28
N LYS A 185 13.71 -7.48 8.14
CA LYS A 185 14.15 -6.83 6.90
C LYS A 185 13.14 -5.79 6.40
N ILE A 186 11.86 -6.14 6.36
CA ILE A 186 10.81 -5.23 5.85
C ILE A 186 10.59 -4.07 6.82
N SER A 187 10.66 -4.33 8.14
CA SER A 187 10.51 -3.28 9.15
C SER A 187 11.62 -2.23 9.08
N GLU A 188 12.86 -2.64 8.83
CA GLU A 188 13.98 -1.73 8.62
C GLU A 188 13.80 -0.88 7.35
N ILE A 189 13.45 -1.52 6.22
CA ILE A 189 13.24 -0.84 4.93
C ILE A 189 12.09 0.17 5.01
N LEU A 190 10.96 -0.23 5.59
CA LEU A 190 9.77 0.62 5.71
C LEU A 190 9.82 1.56 6.91
N LYS A 191 10.83 1.45 7.78
CA LYS A 191 10.98 2.23 9.03
C LYS A 191 9.76 2.12 9.94
N VAL A 192 9.24 0.91 10.07
CA VAL A 192 8.12 0.57 10.95
C VAL A 192 8.59 -0.41 12.04
N LYS A 193 7.75 -0.64 13.05
CA LYS A 193 8.02 -1.69 14.05
C LYS A 193 7.88 -3.07 13.43
N LYS A 194 8.65 -4.04 13.93
CA LYS A 194 8.40 -5.46 13.65
C LYS A 194 6.93 -5.79 13.94
N ASP A 195 6.37 -6.70 13.19
CA ASP A 195 4.96 -7.13 13.27
C ASP A 195 3.93 -6.04 12.94
N THR A 196 4.35 -4.91 12.35
CA THR A 196 3.40 -3.94 11.78
C THR A 196 2.57 -4.60 10.68
N PRO A 197 1.22 -4.46 10.70
CA PRO A 197 0.35 -5.02 9.66
C PRO A 197 0.60 -4.37 8.29
N LEU A 198 0.75 -5.23 7.28
CA LEU A 198 1.01 -4.87 5.89
C LEU A 198 -0.03 -5.54 4.99
N TYR A 199 -0.34 -4.91 3.86
CA TYR A 199 -0.82 -5.64 2.68
C TYR A 199 0.40 -6.21 1.95
N ARG A 200 0.34 -7.49 1.61
CA ARG A 200 1.23 -8.12 0.65
C ARG A 200 0.46 -8.34 -0.65
N ILE A 201 1.03 -7.89 -1.76
CA ILE A 201 0.44 -8.04 -3.08
C ILE A 201 1.45 -8.76 -3.95
N ASP A 202 1.03 -9.88 -4.49
CA ASP A 202 1.79 -10.63 -5.50
C ASP A 202 1.08 -10.44 -6.85
N SER A 203 1.73 -9.74 -7.79
CA SER A 203 1.21 -9.41 -9.12
C SER A 203 1.97 -10.19 -10.19
N PHE A 204 1.24 -10.70 -11.19
CA PHE A 204 1.76 -11.46 -12.33
C PHE A 204 1.21 -10.87 -13.61
N ASN A 205 2.05 -10.23 -14.42
CA ASN A 205 1.64 -9.44 -15.58
C ASN A 205 2.06 -10.10 -16.89
N TYR A 206 1.15 -10.03 -17.88
CA TYR A 206 1.25 -10.77 -19.15
C TYR A 206 1.00 -9.86 -20.34
N LEU A 207 1.46 -10.31 -21.51
CA LEU A 207 1.00 -9.83 -22.80
C LEU A 207 -0.32 -10.49 -23.19
N GLU A 208 -0.91 -10.04 -24.31
CA GLU A 208 -2.16 -10.55 -24.85
C GLU A 208 -2.09 -12.06 -25.19
N ASP A 209 -0.94 -12.52 -25.65
CA ASP A 209 -0.65 -13.92 -25.96
C ASP A 209 -0.30 -14.78 -24.73
N ALA A 210 -0.57 -14.27 -23.53
CA ALA A 210 -0.24 -14.89 -22.26
C ALA A 210 1.28 -15.04 -21.98
N THR A 211 2.14 -14.37 -22.75
CA THR A 211 3.57 -14.34 -22.46
C THR A 211 3.83 -13.64 -21.10
N PRO A 212 4.49 -14.29 -20.14
CA PRO A 212 4.80 -13.69 -18.85
C PRO A 212 5.89 -12.62 -18.99
N ILE A 213 5.65 -11.45 -18.42
CA ILE A 213 6.59 -10.32 -18.49
C ILE A 213 7.19 -9.98 -17.14
N GLU A 214 6.35 -9.81 -16.13
CA GLU A 214 6.74 -9.28 -14.84
C GLU A 214 6.02 -9.99 -13.70
N ALA A 215 6.78 -10.37 -12.68
CA ALA A 215 6.22 -10.75 -11.38
C ALA A 215 6.69 -9.76 -10.33
N THR A 216 5.78 -9.28 -9.49
CA THR A 216 6.10 -8.30 -8.42
C THR A 216 5.52 -8.75 -7.10
N THR A 217 6.28 -8.62 -6.03
CA THR A 217 5.78 -8.68 -4.65
C THR A 217 5.91 -7.29 -4.03
N GLN A 218 4.81 -6.78 -3.52
CA GLN A 218 4.76 -5.48 -2.85
C GLN A 218 4.32 -5.65 -1.40
N TYR A 219 4.89 -4.84 -0.52
CA TYR A 219 4.48 -4.68 0.87
C TYR A 219 4.08 -3.23 1.11
N LEU A 220 2.83 -3.02 1.52
CA LEU A 220 2.24 -1.70 1.77
C LEU A 220 1.90 -1.58 3.25
N ILE A 221 2.24 -0.46 3.87
CA ILE A 221 1.88 -0.21 5.27
C ILE A 221 0.35 -0.11 5.38
N GLY A 222 -0.30 -1.07 6.03
CA GLY A 222 -1.76 -1.23 6.02
C GLY A 222 -2.54 -0.01 6.55
N SER A 223 -1.95 0.77 7.46
CA SER A 223 -2.54 2.02 7.96
C SER A 223 -2.56 3.15 6.93
N LYS A 224 -1.73 3.08 5.87
CA LYS A 224 -1.58 4.12 4.84
C LYS A 224 -2.44 3.90 3.60
N PHE A 225 -2.94 2.69 3.37
CA PHE A 225 -3.65 2.30 2.15
C PHE A 225 -5.05 1.81 2.42
N LYS A 226 -5.93 2.01 1.44
CA LYS A 226 -7.29 1.45 1.38
C LYS A 226 -7.52 0.94 -0.04
N TYR A 227 -7.84 -0.34 -0.16
CA TYR A 227 -8.30 -0.93 -1.40
C TYR A 227 -9.80 -0.72 -1.53
N HIS A 228 -10.26 -0.36 -2.72
CA HIS A 228 -11.67 -0.29 -3.06
C HIS A 228 -11.90 -0.81 -4.47
N PHE A 229 -13.07 -1.32 -4.71
CA PHE A 229 -13.58 -1.64 -6.03
C PHE A 229 -15.06 -1.29 -6.06
N THR A 230 -15.56 -0.97 -7.25
CA THR A 230 -16.98 -0.76 -7.49
C THR A 230 -17.46 -1.89 -8.39
N ALA A 231 -18.40 -2.69 -7.90
CA ALA A 231 -19.11 -3.66 -8.72
C ALA A 231 -20.34 -2.97 -9.33
N ALA A 232 -20.46 -3.03 -10.65
CA ALA A 232 -21.67 -2.66 -11.38
C ALA A 232 -22.38 -3.95 -11.82
N ASP A 233 -23.72 -3.86 -12.04
CA ASP A 233 -24.54 -4.94 -12.62
C ASP A 233 -24.63 -6.24 -11.81
N ILE A 234 -24.93 -6.12 -10.51
CA ILE A 234 -25.25 -7.27 -9.65
C ILE A 234 -26.46 -8.10 -10.16
N TYR A 235 -27.26 -7.55 -11.09
CA TYR A 235 -28.49 -8.16 -11.59
C TYR A 235 -28.37 -9.00 -12.87
N ILE A 236 -27.19 -9.20 -13.42
CA ILE A 236 -26.99 -9.96 -14.68
C ILE A 236 -26.98 -11.49 -14.46
N TYR A 237 -27.00 -11.98 -13.23
CA TYR A 237 -26.89 -13.41 -12.89
C TYR A 237 -28.09 -13.97 -12.10
N LEU A 238 -29.30 -13.43 -12.34
CA LEU A 238 -30.55 -14.04 -11.88
C LEU A 238 -31.34 -14.63 -13.04
#